data_4ae1492d8dd84f61b854ffbe35471b09
#
_entry.id   4ae1492d8dd84f61b854ffbe35471b09
#
_cell.length_a   1.000
_cell.length_b   1.000
_cell.length_c   1.000
_cell.angle_alpha   90.00
_cell.angle_beta   90.00
_cell.angle_gamma   90.00
#
_symmetry.space_group_name_H-M   'P 1'
#
loop_
_entity.id
_entity.type
_entity.pdbx_description
1 polymer ?
#
loop_
_entity_poly.entity_id
_entity_poly.type
_entity_poly.pdbx_seq_one_letter_code
_entity_poly.pdbx_strand_id
1 'polypeptide(L)'
;MKVSDGMNYAPKGKAQPVVKPGEFIFSAAHLDHGHIYGMTNGLLEAGGTLKYVYDPDPKKVEAFVKAYPQVKVARSEEELLNDKETNMVCGAAITNERCALGLRAMQAGKDYFTDKAPFTTLEQLDSAKKMAAQTGKKYMVY
;
A
#
# COMPACT_ATOMS: atom_id res chain seq x y z
N MET A 1 39.30 -11.66 9.41
CA MET A 1 38.59 -10.63 8.65
C MET A 1 37.27 -11.26 8.15
N LYS A 2 36.10 -10.84 8.65
CA LYS A 2 34.83 -11.32 8.09
C LYS A 2 34.64 -10.68 6.72
N VAL A 3 34.66 -11.50 5.69
CA VAL A 3 34.34 -11.06 4.32
C VAL A 3 32.86 -10.67 4.34
N SER A 4 32.56 -9.43 4.02
CA SER A 4 31.17 -8.97 3.78
C SER A 4 30.67 -9.71 2.54
N ASP A 5 29.59 -10.47 2.68
CA ASP A 5 28.96 -11.22 1.59
C ASP A 5 28.17 -10.31 0.62
N GLY A 6 28.28 -9.00 0.75
CA GLY A 6 27.59 -8.02 -0.07
C GLY A 6 26.07 -7.93 0.20
N MET A 7 25.54 -8.71 1.15
CA MET A 7 24.10 -8.77 1.46
C MET A 7 23.68 -7.83 2.60
N ASN A 8 24.56 -6.95 3.05
CA ASN A 8 24.34 -6.07 4.19
C ASN A 8 23.70 -4.74 3.77
N TYR A 9 22.58 -4.81 3.05
CA TYR A 9 21.82 -3.62 2.63
C TYR A 9 20.91 -3.06 3.72
N ALA A 10 20.66 -3.81 4.79
CA ALA A 10 19.79 -3.34 5.86
C ALA A 10 20.41 -2.10 6.53
N PRO A 11 19.68 -1.00 6.66
CA PRO A 11 20.12 0.16 7.42
C PRO A 11 20.48 -0.27 8.84
N LYS A 12 21.62 0.18 9.34
CA LYS A 12 21.98 -0.05 10.75
C LYS A 12 21.13 0.88 11.60
N GLY A 13 20.32 0.32 12.48
CA GLY A 13 19.48 1.06 13.41
C GLY A 13 18.00 0.75 13.26
N LYS A 14 17.24 1.23 14.20
CA LYS A 14 15.78 1.10 14.20
C LYS A 14 15.18 2.24 13.38
N ALA A 15 14.25 1.95 12.50
CA ALA A 15 13.51 2.98 11.77
C ALA A 15 12.90 3.97 12.77
N GLN A 16 12.99 5.26 12.44
CA GLN A 16 12.37 6.32 13.23
C GLN A 16 11.12 6.82 12.52
N PRO A 17 10.03 7.06 13.24
CA PRO A 17 8.84 7.67 12.66
C PRO A 17 9.18 9.03 12.03
N VAL A 18 8.66 9.26 10.82
CA VAL A 18 8.82 10.51 10.07
C VAL A 18 7.56 11.39 10.12
N VAL A 19 6.47 10.85 10.65
CA VAL A 19 5.20 11.53 10.90
C VAL A 19 4.65 11.15 12.28
N LYS A 20 3.81 12.01 12.85
CA LYS A 20 3.09 11.71 14.11
C LYS A 20 1.85 10.85 13.84
N PRO A 21 1.36 10.10 14.84
CA PRO A 21 0.11 9.35 14.71
C PRO A 21 -1.04 10.24 14.21
N GLY A 22 -1.73 9.80 13.17
CA GLY A 22 -2.85 10.50 12.54
C GLY A 22 -2.46 11.58 11.51
N GLU A 23 -1.20 11.95 11.37
CA GLU A 23 -0.76 12.90 10.33
C GLU A 23 -0.73 12.26 8.93
N PHE A 24 -0.48 10.97 8.84
CA PHE A 24 -0.51 10.21 7.59
C PHE A 24 -1.31 8.93 7.79
N ILE A 25 -2.46 8.86 7.12
CA ILE A 25 -3.40 7.74 7.22
C ILE A 25 -3.34 6.93 5.95
N PHE A 26 -3.19 5.62 6.07
CA PHE A 26 -3.23 4.70 4.94
C PHE A 26 -4.23 3.56 5.17
N SER A 27 -4.66 2.95 4.08
CA SER A 27 -5.56 1.81 4.09
C SER A 27 -5.02 0.71 3.19
N ALA A 28 -5.26 -0.55 3.56
CA ALA A 28 -4.81 -1.72 2.81
C ALA A 28 -5.94 -2.28 1.95
N ALA A 29 -5.66 -2.59 0.68
CA ALA A 29 -6.64 -3.17 -0.22
C ALA A 29 -6.01 -4.26 -1.09
N HIS A 30 -6.78 -5.32 -1.38
CA HIS A 30 -6.35 -6.46 -2.19
C HIS A 30 -5.10 -7.16 -1.64
N LEU A 31 -5.33 -8.22 -0.87
CA LEU A 31 -4.35 -8.88 -0.01
C LEU A 31 -3.80 -10.18 -0.63
N ASP A 32 -3.71 -10.25 -1.97
CA ASP A 32 -3.38 -11.48 -2.69
C ASP A 32 -1.95 -11.96 -2.45
N HIS A 33 -1.02 -11.04 -2.18
CA HIS A 33 0.38 -11.38 -1.95
C HIS A 33 0.85 -11.03 -0.53
N GLY A 34 1.65 -11.92 0.06
CA GLY A 34 2.16 -11.76 1.44
C GLY A 34 3.00 -10.51 1.70
N HIS A 35 3.52 -9.85 0.66
CA HIS A 35 4.24 -8.58 0.82
C HIS A 35 3.37 -7.47 1.44
N ILE A 36 2.05 -7.60 1.41
CA ILE A 36 1.16 -6.62 2.05
C ILE A 36 1.49 -6.43 3.54
N TYR A 37 1.92 -7.47 4.22
CA TYR A 37 2.33 -7.38 5.63
C TYR A 37 3.63 -6.58 5.80
N GLY A 38 4.64 -6.83 4.95
CA GLY A 38 5.88 -6.05 4.94
C GLY A 38 5.66 -4.58 4.61
N MET A 39 4.85 -4.31 3.59
CA MET A 39 4.45 -2.96 3.19
C MET A 39 3.71 -2.23 4.31
N THR A 40 2.74 -2.89 4.95
CA THR A 40 1.99 -2.35 6.10
C THR A 40 2.91 -2.07 7.29
N ASN A 41 3.79 -3.00 7.63
CA ASN A 41 4.75 -2.82 8.73
C ASN A 41 5.69 -1.64 8.48
N GLY A 42 6.22 -1.52 7.26
CA GLY A 42 7.09 -0.39 6.90
C GLY A 42 6.39 0.97 7.05
N LEU A 43 5.13 1.07 6.63
CA LEU A 43 4.33 2.28 6.79
C LEU A 43 4.02 2.59 8.27
N LEU A 44 3.72 1.57 9.08
CA LEU A 44 3.51 1.73 10.52
C LEU A 44 4.80 2.15 11.24
N GLU A 45 5.94 1.56 10.89
CA GLU A 45 7.25 1.94 11.44
C GLU A 45 7.63 3.39 11.08
N ALA A 46 7.22 3.86 9.90
CA ALA A 46 7.38 5.25 9.49
C ALA A 46 6.45 6.23 10.23
N GLY A 47 5.54 5.73 11.06
CA GLY A 47 4.58 6.53 11.85
C GLY A 47 3.20 6.64 11.22
N GLY A 48 2.96 6.01 10.07
CA GLY A 48 1.65 5.98 9.41
C GLY A 48 0.58 5.32 10.27
N THR A 49 -0.66 5.73 10.10
CA THR A 49 -1.82 5.18 10.80
C THR A 49 -2.64 4.32 9.84
N LEU A 50 -2.74 3.02 10.12
CA LEU A 50 -3.57 2.09 9.36
C LEU A 50 -5.04 2.27 9.75
N LYS A 51 -5.90 2.59 8.78
CA LYS A 51 -7.33 2.86 9.03
C LYS A 51 -8.24 1.75 8.55
N TYR A 52 -8.24 1.44 7.27
CA TYR A 52 -9.12 0.43 6.68
C TYR A 52 -8.36 -0.73 6.06
N VAL A 53 -9.04 -1.88 5.98
CA VAL A 53 -8.67 -3.01 5.12
C VAL A 53 -9.87 -3.44 4.29
N TYR A 54 -9.61 -3.81 3.03
CA TYR A 54 -10.58 -4.41 2.13
C TYR A 54 -9.94 -5.49 1.26
N ASP A 55 -10.62 -6.62 1.15
CA ASP A 55 -10.38 -7.64 0.13
C ASP A 55 -11.73 -8.32 -0.16
N PRO A 56 -12.02 -8.74 -1.40
CA PRO A 56 -13.23 -9.49 -1.70
C PRO A 56 -13.28 -10.88 -1.04
N ASP A 57 -12.13 -11.43 -0.64
CA ASP A 57 -12.05 -12.70 0.11
C ASP A 57 -12.04 -12.43 1.62
N PRO A 58 -13.13 -12.78 2.35
CA PRO A 58 -13.22 -12.54 3.78
C PRO A 58 -12.17 -13.29 4.60
N LYS A 59 -11.63 -14.41 4.10
CA LYS A 59 -10.56 -15.15 4.79
C LYS A 59 -9.24 -14.37 4.83
N LYS A 60 -8.93 -13.65 3.75
CA LYS A 60 -7.76 -12.76 3.71
C LYS A 60 -7.93 -11.59 4.67
N VAL A 61 -9.13 -11.01 4.72
CA VAL A 61 -9.46 -9.94 5.68
C VAL A 61 -9.33 -10.44 7.12
N GLU A 62 -9.85 -11.62 7.45
CA GLU A 62 -9.71 -12.22 8.78
C GLU A 62 -8.24 -12.40 9.18
N ALA A 63 -7.41 -12.93 8.28
CA ALA A 63 -5.99 -13.10 8.53
C ALA A 63 -5.27 -11.74 8.75
N PHE A 64 -5.63 -10.72 7.98
CA PHE A 64 -5.07 -9.39 8.10
C PHE A 64 -5.49 -8.71 9.42
N VAL A 65 -6.76 -8.82 9.82
CA VAL A 65 -7.26 -8.30 11.09
C VAL A 65 -6.59 -8.99 12.29
N LYS A 66 -6.29 -10.28 12.19
CA LYS A 66 -5.50 -10.97 13.23
C LYS A 66 -4.11 -10.35 13.44
N ALA A 67 -3.46 -9.93 12.35
CA ALA A 67 -2.15 -9.28 12.41
C ALA A 67 -2.25 -7.81 12.86
N TYR A 68 -3.35 -7.13 12.53
CA TYR A 68 -3.58 -5.71 12.82
C TYR A 68 -4.96 -5.49 13.46
N PRO A 69 -5.14 -5.83 14.75
CA PRO A 69 -6.46 -5.79 15.42
C PRO A 69 -7.11 -4.40 15.46
N GLN A 70 -6.31 -3.33 15.28
CA GLN A 70 -6.79 -1.96 15.28
C GLN A 70 -7.46 -1.54 13.96
N VAL A 71 -7.29 -2.31 12.87
CA VAL A 71 -7.79 -1.94 11.56
C VAL A 71 -9.32 -2.09 11.48
N LYS A 72 -9.97 -1.18 10.77
CA LYS A 72 -11.40 -1.28 10.45
C LYS A 72 -11.59 -2.02 9.13
N VAL A 73 -12.55 -2.93 9.08
CA VAL A 73 -12.93 -3.60 7.84
C VAL A 73 -13.86 -2.71 7.05
N ALA A 74 -13.47 -2.33 5.83
CA ALA A 74 -14.34 -1.62 4.91
C ALA A 74 -15.36 -2.59 4.28
N ARG A 75 -16.60 -2.13 4.11
CA ARG A 75 -17.69 -2.92 3.50
C ARG A 75 -17.50 -3.11 2.00
N SER A 76 -16.76 -2.21 1.37
CA SER A 76 -16.43 -2.25 -0.05
C SER A 76 -15.13 -1.50 -0.34
N GLU A 77 -14.53 -1.74 -1.52
CA GLU A 77 -13.40 -0.94 -2.01
C GLU A 77 -13.78 0.55 -2.10
N GLU A 78 -15.02 0.84 -2.52
CA GLU A 78 -15.52 2.21 -2.65
C GLU A 78 -15.55 2.95 -1.31
N GLU A 79 -15.96 2.28 -0.22
CA GLU A 79 -15.93 2.88 1.12
C GLU A 79 -14.52 3.30 1.50
N LEU A 80 -13.52 2.44 1.25
CA LEU A 80 -12.12 2.72 1.50
C LEU A 80 -11.61 3.87 0.62
N LEU A 81 -11.93 3.85 -0.68
CA LEU A 81 -11.49 4.86 -1.63
C LEU A 81 -12.16 6.23 -1.39
N ASN A 82 -13.39 6.26 -0.93
CA ASN A 82 -14.15 7.50 -0.66
C ASN A 82 -13.84 8.11 0.72
N ASP A 83 -13.11 7.41 1.57
CA ASP A 83 -12.72 7.95 2.88
C ASP A 83 -11.78 9.15 2.73
N LYS A 84 -12.21 10.32 3.20
CA LYS A 84 -11.48 11.58 3.01
C LYS A 84 -10.23 11.72 3.88
N GLU A 85 -10.10 10.93 4.93
CA GLU A 85 -8.95 10.98 5.82
C GLU A 85 -7.80 10.10 5.31
N THR A 86 -8.09 9.05 4.53
CA THR A 86 -7.06 8.18 3.95
C THR A 86 -6.24 8.94 2.91
N ASN A 87 -4.94 9.05 3.13
CA ASN A 87 -3.97 9.70 2.24
C ASN A 87 -3.44 8.75 1.17
N MET A 88 -3.29 7.45 1.50
CA MET A 88 -2.66 6.45 0.65
C MET A 88 -3.42 5.12 0.69
N VAL A 89 -3.48 4.44 -0.44
CA VAL A 89 -3.86 3.03 -0.53
C VAL A 89 -2.62 2.19 -0.75
N CYS A 90 -2.43 1.18 0.11
CA CYS A 90 -1.40 0.16 0.02
C CYS A 90 -2.04 -1.13 -0.50
N GLY A 91 -1.53 -1.71 -1.60
CA GLY A 91 -2.16 -2.88 -2.21
C GLY A 91 -1.17 -3.91 -2.75
N ALA A 92 -1.53 -5.18 -2.58
CA ALA A 92 -0.78 -6.32 -3.10
C ALA A 92 -1.69 -7.28 -3.89
N ALA A 93 -2.49 -6.71 -4.80
CA ALA A 93 -3.34 -7.43 -5.74
C ALA A 93 -2.53 -8.39 -6.61
N ILE A 94 -3.19 -9.30 -7.32
CA ILE A 94 -2.54 -10.07 -8.38
C ILE A 94 -1.98 -9.11 -9.45
N THR A 95 -0.87 -9.48 -10.07
CA THR A 95 0.00 -8.55 -10.79
C THR A 95 -0.71 -7.74 -11.87
N ASN A 96 -1.62 -8.35 -12.64
CA ASN A 96 -2.35 -7.68 -13.71
C ASN A 96 -3.45 -6.71 -13.22
N GLU A 97 -3.83 -6.76 -11.95
CA GLU A 97 -4.86 -5.90 -11.34
C GLU A 97 -4.27 -4.71 -10.57
N ARG A 98 -2.97 -4.74 -10.28
CA ARG A 98 -2.30 -3.71 -9.48
C ARG A 98 -2.43 -2.31 -10.08
N CYS A 99 -2.22 -2.19 -11.38
CA CYS A 99 -2.36 -0.91 -12.06
C CYS A 99 -3.78 -0.35 -11.96
N ALA A 100 -4.79 -1.17 -12.23
CA ALA A 100 -6.19 -0.74 -12.17
C ALA A 100 -6.59 -0.24 -10.78
N LEU A 101 -6.15 -0.93 -9.71
CA LEU A 101 -6.35 -0.46 -8.34
C LEU A 101 -5.66 0.89 -8.10
N GLY A 102 -4.42 1.05 -8.58
CA GLY A 102 -3.67 2.30 -8.45
C GLY A 102 -4.34 3.47 -9.17
N LEU A 103 -4.89 3.24 -10.37
CA LEU A 103 -5.63 4.27 -11.10
C LEU A 103 -6.88 4.72 -10.31
N ARG A 104 -7.65 3.78 -9.75
CA ARG A 104 -8.82 4.10 -8.92
C ARG A 104 -8.42 4.87 -7.65
N ALA A 105 -7.33 4.46 -6.99
CA ALA A 105 -6.82 5.14 -5.80
C ALA A 105 -6.42 6.58 -6.11
N MET A 106 -5.63 6.81 -7.16
CA MET A 106 -5.19 8.16 -7.56
C MET A 106 -6.36 9.03 -8.02
N GLN A 107 -7.34 8.46 -8.74
CA GLN A 107 -8.55 9.17 -9.14
C GLN A 107 -9.40 9.58 -7.93
N ALA A 108 -9.41 8.77 -6.87
CA ALA A 108 -10.05 9.10 -5.60
C ALA A 108 -9.22 10.08 -4.73
N GLY A 109 -8.15 10.64 -5.27
CA GLY A 109 -7.32 11.63 -4.59
C GLY A 109 -6.30 11.06 -3.59
N LYS A 110 -5.93 9.79 -3.73
CA LYS A 110 -5.00 9.11 -2.82
C LYS A 110 -3.70 8.75 -3.52
N ASP A 111 -2.61 8.77 -2.80
CA ASP A 111 -1.37 8.13 -3.24
C ASP A 111 -1.57 6.61 -3.29
N TYR A 112 -0.79 5.92 -4.10
CA TYR A 112 -0.84 4.47 -4.22
C TYR A 112 0.53 3.83 -4.02
N PHE A 113 0.58 2.80 -3.19
CA PHE A 113 1.77 2.01 -2.91
C PHE A 113 1.48 0.54 -3.23
N THR A 114 2.13 0.01 -4.25
CA THR A 114 1.87 -1.33 -4.77
C THR A 114 3.04 -2.27 -4.60
N ASP A 115 2.73 -3.56 -4.57
CA ASP A 115 3.75 -4.60 -4.69
C ASP A 115 4.35 -4.66 -6.11
N LYS A 116 5.53 -5.21 -6.24
CA LYS A 116 6.23 -5.52 -7.51
C LYS A 116 5.69 -6.84 -8.10
N ALA A 117 5.56 -6.96 -9.43
CA ALA A 117 5.72 -5.94 -10.44
C ALA A 117 4.47 -5.08 -10.55
N PRO A 118 4.62 -3.76 -10.74
CA PRO A 118 3.47 -2.84 -10.74
C PRO A 118 2.63 -2.91 -12.02
N PHE A 119 3.22 -3.35 -13.11
CA PHE A 119 2.61 -3.38 -14.44
C PHE A 119 2.90 -4.70 -15.15
N THR A 120 1.98 -5.13 -16.00
CA THR A 120 2.15 -6.28 -16.89
C THR A 120 2.17 -5.88 -18.37
N THR A 121 1.80 -4.63 -18.68
CA THR A 121 1.82 -4.09 -20.05
C THR A 121 2.33 -2.65 -20.08
N LEU A 122 2.78 -2.19 -21.24
CA LEU A 122 3.20 -0.79 -21.44
C LEU A 122 2.02 0.18 -21.37
N GLU A 123 0.83 -0.23 -21.77
CA GLU A 123 -0.41 0.54 -21.68
C GLU A 123 -0.77 0.85 -20.22
N GLN A 124 -0.54 -0.10 -19.32
CA GLN A 124 -0.72 0.12 -17.88
C GLN A 124 0.26 1.18 -17.36
N LEU A 125 1.53 1.10 -17.75
CA LEU A 125 2.54 2.09 -17.39
C LEU A 125 2.16 3.49 -17.87
N ASP A 126 1.74 3.61 -19.13
CA ASP A 126 1.35 4.89 -19.72
C ASP A 126 0.10 5.47 -19.03
N SER A 127 -0.86 4.62 -18.68
CA SER A 127 -2.06 5.01 -17.94
C SER A 127 -1.70 5.52 -16.55
N ALA A 128 -0.79 4.85 -15.84
CA ALA A 128 -0.35 5.29 -14.52
C ALA A 128 0.40 6.62 -14.57
N LYS A 129 1.29 6.83 -15.57
CA LYS A 129 1.97 8.12 -15.80
C LYS A 129 0.98 9.25 -16.05
N LYS A 130 0.00 9.03 -16.91
CA LYS A 130 -1.06 10.02 -17.22
C LYS A 130 -1.86 10.36 -15.98
N MET A 131 -2.31 9.35 -15.22
CA MET A 131 -3.09 9.54 -14.00
C MET A 131 -2.28 10.31 -12.93
N ALA A 132 -1.01 9.97 -12.73
CA ALA A 132 -0.14 10.68 -11.80
C ALA A 132 0.03 12.15 -12.20
N ALA A 133 0.23 12.44 -13.49
CA ALA A 133 0.31 13.80 -14.00
C ALA A 133 -1.00 14.60 -13.82
N GLN A 134 -2.15 13.97 -14.06
CA GLN A 134 -3.46 14.61 -13.94
C GLN A 134 -3.88 14.89 -12.49
N THR A 135 -3.55 13.97 -11.58
CA THR A 135 -4.01 14.04 -10.19
C THR A 135 -2.98 14.63 -9.23
N GLY A 136 -1.72 14.71 -9.64
CA GLY A 136 -0.60 15.07 -8.75
C GLY A 136 -0.30 14.01 -7.69
N LYS A 137 -0.91 12.82 -7.79
CA LYS A 137 -0.72 11.72 -6.83
C LYS A 137 0.48 10.87 -7.20
N LYS A 138 1.00 10.17 -6.21
CA LYS A 138 2.19 9.32 -6.34
C LYS A 138 1.78 7.87 -6.57
N TYR A 139 2.49 7.22 -7.47
CA TYR A 139 2.45 5.78 -7.70
C TYR A 139 3.80 5.20 -7.27
N MET A 140 3.82 4.47 -6.17
CA MET A 140 5.05 3.95 -5.56
C MET A 140 5.06 2.42 -5.63
N VAL A 141 6.25 1.84 -5.71
CA VAL A 141 6.47 0.38 -5.82
C VAL A 141 7.35 -0.08 -4.67
N TYR A 142 6.94 -1.20 -4.07
CA TYR A 142 7.65 -1.90 -2.98
C TYR A 142 8.88 -2.63 -3.45
#